data_b3865e794d02cfe909e638a7ac497c3d
#
_entry.id   b3865e794d02cfe909e638a7ac497c3d
#
_cell.length_a   1.000
_cell.length_b   1.000
_cell.length_c   1.000
_cell.angle_alpha   90.00
_cell.angle_beta   90.00
_cell.angle_gamma   90.00
#
_symmetry.space_group_name_H-M   'P 1'
#
loop_
_entity.id
_entity.type
_entity.pdbx_description
1 polymer ?
#
loop_
_entity_poly.entity_id
_entity_poly.type
_entity_poly.pdbx_seq_one_letter_code
_entity_poly.pdbx_strand_id
1 'polypeptide(L)'
;MTSVTFTEAREAIYQRWADNAPLVNWTLANEKYTAPNDTPWARITVNHENGEQDSLGRIGQRKFLRRGRVLIQIFDQVDNGLQDLDVLAVAARAIFEGTTFAGISFIGADIRESGQDGEWYQVLVDASFDYQETK
;
A
#
# COMPACT_ATOMS: atom_id res chain seq x y z
N MET A 1 1.85 18.41 -16.34
CA MET A 1 1.20 17.96 -15.10
C MET A 1 0.43 16.69 -15.37
N THR A 2 0.59 15.70 -14.51
CA THR A 2 -0.04 14.40 -14.68
C THR A 2 -1.40 14.38 -13.99
N SER A 3 -2.44 13.97 -14.70
CA SER A 3 -3.75 13.70 -14.13
C SER A 3 -3.87 12.20 -13.90
N VAL A 4 -4.27 11.81 -12.71
CA VAL A 4 -4.40 10.41 -12.31
C VAL A 4 -5.82 10.17 -11.83
N THR A 5 -6.46 9.11 -12.31
CA THR A 5 -7.79 8.72 -11.84
C THR A 5 -7.70 7.75 -10.68
N PHE A 6 -8.81 7.56 -9.99
CA PHE A 6 -8.93 6.60 -8.88
C PHE A 6 -8.45 5.20 -9.29
N THR A 7 -8.93 4.71 -10.43
CA THR A 7 -8.58 3.36 -10.91
C THR A 7 -7.12 3.28 -11.32
N GLU A 8 -6.63 4.30 -12.02
CA GLU A 8 -5.22 4.34 -12.42
C GLU A 8 -4.28 4.36 -11.23
N ALA A 9 -4.62 5.09 -10.16
CA ALA A 9 -3.82 5.14 -8.95
C ALA A 9 -3.75 3.75 -8.29
N ARG A 10 -4.88 3.07 -8.15
CA ARG A 10 -4.92 1.73 -7.58
C ARG A 10 -4.10 0.73 -8.39
N GLU A 11 -4.27 0.75 -9.70
CA GLU A 11 -3.53 -0.15 -10.59
C GLU A 11 -2.02 0.10 -10.53
N ALA A 12 -1.61 1.36 -10.54
CA ALA A 12 -0.19 1.72 -10.48
C ALA A 12 0.46 1.26 -9.15
N ILE A 13 -0.25 1.43 -8.05
CA ILE A 13 0.23 1.01 -6.73
C ILE A 13 0.34 -0.52 -6.66
N TYR A 14 -0.68 -1.24 -7.12
CA TYR A 14 -0.64 -2.70 -7.14
C TYR A 14 0.47 -3.22 -8.05
N GLN A 15 0.68 -2.59 -9.20
CA GLN A 15 1.75 -2.99 -10.11
C GLN A 15 3.13 -2.76 -9.50
N ARG A 16 3.32 -1.64 -8.82
CA ARG A 16 4.58 -1.37 -8.13
C ARG A 16 4.87 -2.41 -7.05
N TRP A 17 3.85 -2.79 -6.29
CA TRP A 17 3.99 -3.87 -5.33
C TRP A 17 4.36 -5.19 -6.01
N ALA A 18 3.64 -5.57 -7.07
CA ALA A 18 3.88 -6.83 -7.78
C ALA A 18 5.29 -6.91 -8.34
N ASP A 19 5.83 -5.80 -8.85
CA ASP A 19 7.17 -5.74 -9.42
C ASP A 19 8.29 -5.81 -8.37
N ASN A 20 8.01 -5.48 -7.12
CA ASN A 20 9.02 -5.31 -6.07
C ASN A 20 8.74 -6.11 -4.80
N ALA A 21 7.70 -6.92 -4.77
CA ALA A 21 7.29 -7.63 -3.55
C ALA A 21 8.42 -8.48 -2.99
N PRO A 22 8.67 -8.41 -1.67
CA PRO A 22 9.77 -9.16 -1.05
C PRO A 22 9.44 -10.63 -0.78
N LEU A 23 8.23 -11.06 -1.11
CA LEU A 23 7.77 -12.43 -0.92
C LEU A 23 6.83 -12.80 -2.07
N VAL A 24 6.64 -14.10 -2.30
CA VAL A 24 5.82 -14.59 -3.42
C VAL A 24 4.36 -14.84 -3.04
N ASN A 25 4.07 -15.06 -1.76
CA ASN A 25 2.73 -15.35 -1.27
C ASN A 25 2.05 -14.08 -0.82
N TRP A 26 1.27 -13.47 -1.70
CA TRP A 26 0.52 -12.26 -1.36
C TRP A 26 -0.80 -12.20 -2.12
N THR A 27 -1.73 -11.40 -1.59
CA THR A 27 -3.04 -11.21 -2.17
C THR A 27 -3.44 -9.73 -2.08
N LEU A 28 -4.41 -9.34 -2.90
CA LEU A 28 -5.00 -8.02 -2.84
C LEU A 28 -6.25 -8.04 -1.96
N ALA A 29 -6.65 -6.86 -1.49
CA ALA A 29 -7.89 -6.73 -0.72
C ALA A 29 -9.10 -7.19 -1.53
N ASN A 30 -10.07 -7.76 -0.84
CA ASN A 30 -11.32 -8.26 -1.42
C ASN A 30 -11.14 -9.38 -2.43
N GLU A 31 -10.04 -10.14 -2.31
CA GLU A 31 -9.82 -11.35 -3.10
C GLU A 31 -9.88 -12.56 -2.18
N LYS A 32 -10.42 -13.66 -2.70
CA LYS A 32 -10.39 -14.94 -1.99
C LYS A 32 -8.97 -15.49 -1.99
N TYR A 33 -8.45 -15.82 -0.80
CA TYR A 33 -7.09 -16.28 -0.66
C TYR A 33 -7.00 -17.38 0.39
N THR A 34 -6.26 -18.42 0.08
CA THR A 34 -5.92 -19.49 1.03
C THR A 34 -4.49 -19.30 1.48
N ALA A 35 -4.32 -18.95 2.76
CA ALA A 35 -3.00 -18.70 3.33
C ALA A 35 -2.13 -19.97 3.31
N PRO A 36 -0.82 -19.84 3.03
CA PRO A 36 0.10 -20.98 3.13
C PRO A 36 0.24 -21.43 4.59
N ASN A 37 0.64 -22.69 4.79
CA ASN A 37 0.71 -23.24 6.14
C ASN A 37 1.97 -22.84 6.90
N ASP A 38 3.09 -22.62 6.21
CA ASP A 38 4.40 -22.57 6.84
C ASP A 38 5.31 -21.44 6.31
N THR A 39 4.77 -20.53 5.53
CA THR A 39 5.55 -19.41 4.98
C THR A 39 4.84 -18.08 5.26
N PRO A 40 5.59 -16.97 5.37
CA PRO A 40 4.99 -15.65 5.46
C PRO A 40 4.14 -15.32 4.22
N TRP A 41 3.12 -14.52 4.43
CA TRP A 41 2.28 -14.02 3.34
C TRP A 41 1.81 -12.60 3.64
N ALA A 42 1.34 -11.91 2.63
CA ALA A 42 0.94 -10.52 2.75
C ALA A 42 -0.39 -10.22 2.07
N ARG A 43 -1.10 -9.24 2.59
CA ARG A 43 -2.30 -8.68 1.95
C ARG A 43 -2.09 -7.19 1.75
N ILE A 44 -2.36 -6.72 0.54
CA ILE A 44 -2.20 -5.33 0.16
C ILE A 44 -3.57 -4.70 -0.04
N THR A 45 -3.79 -3.56 0.61
CA THR A 45 -5.02 -2.80 0.51
C THR A 45 -4.70 -1.36 0.14
N VAL A 46 -5.36 -0.82 -0.87
CA VAL A 46 -5.28 0.60 -1.22
C VAL A 46 -6.59 1.25 -0.80
N ASN A 47 -6.52 2.16 0.16
CA ASN A 47 -7.66 2.91 0.65
C ASN A 47 -7.53 4.38 0.25
N HIS A 48 -8.49 4.88 -0.51
CA HIS A 48 -8.63 6.31 -0.69
C HIS A 48 -9.38 6.88 0.51
N GLU A 49 -8.88 7.95 1.07
CA GLU A 49 -9.45 8.51 2.29
C GLU A 49 -10.21 9.80 2.03
N ASN A 50 -9.50 10.85 1.73
CA ASN A 50 -10.13 12.16 1.51
C ASN A 50 -9.52 12.86 0.31
N GLY A 51 -10.12 13.97 -0.06
CA GLY A 51 -9.61 14.80 -1.12
C GLY A 51 -10.34 16.13 -1.13
N GLU A 52 -9.82 17.05 -1.89
CA GLU A 52 -10.39 18.39 -1.98
C GLU A 52 -10.09 19.00 -3.35
N GLN A 53 -10.89 19.95 -3.74
CA GLN A 53 -10.61 20.75 -4.93
C GLN A 53 -9.44 21.68 -4.60
N ASP A 54 -8.36 21.57 -5.35
CA ASP A 54 -7.10 22.23 -5.08
C ASP A 54 -6.91 23.50 -5.92
N SER A 55 -7.74 23.68 -6.95
CA SER A 55 -7.71 24.90 -7.75
C SER A 55 -9.10 25.26 -8.24
N LEU A 56 -9.35 26.55 -8.40
CA LEU A 56 -10.53 27.05 -9.10
C LEU A 56 -10.28 26.94 -10.60
N GLY A 57 -11.34 26.84 -11.38
CA GLY A 57 -11.20 26.77 -12.82
C GLY A 57 -12.41 26.22 -13.50
N ARG A 58 -12.28 26.02 -14.81
CA ARG A 58 -13.35 25.46 -15.64
C ARG A 58 -13.45 23.97 -15.47
N ILE A 59 -14.62 23.43 -15.73
CA ILE A 59 -14.81 22.00 -15.87
C ILE A 59 -13.80 21.48 -16.90
N GLY A 60 -13.07 20.44 -16.55
CA GLY A 60 -12.00 19.89 -17.36
C GLY A 60 -10.60 20.42 -17.02
N GLN A 61 -10.52 21.49 -16.25
CA GLN A 61 -9.25 22.12 -15.88
C GLN A 61 -9.07 22.31 -14.36
N ARG A 62 -10.00 21.80 -13.59
CA ARG A 62 -9.94 21.89 -12.13
C ARG A 62 -9.05 20.79 -11.58
N LYS A 63 -8.24 21.14 -10.60
CA LYS A 63 -7.37 20.18 -9.92
C LYS A 63 -7.99 19.72 -8.62
N PHE A 64 -8.02 18.41 -8.43
CA PHE A 64 -8.51 17.80 -7.22
C PHE A 64 -7.35 17.02 -6.60
N LEU A 65 -7.04 17.33 -5.35
CA LEU A 65 -6.06 16.58 -4.59
C LEU A 65 -6.74 15.34 -4.01
N ARG A 66 -6.14 14.18 -4.22
CA ARG A 66 -6.61 12.91 -3.70
C ARG A 66 -5.58 12.35 -2.72
N ARG A 67 -6.04 11.82 -1.62
CA ARG A 67 -5.19 11.22 -0.59
C ARG A 67 -5.66 9.83 -0.25
N GLY A 68 -4.72 9.00 0.15
CA GLY A 68 -5.05 7.66 0.61
C GLY A 68 -3.88 7.00 1.30
N ARG A 69 -4.05 5.71 1.56
CA ARG A 69 -3.03 4.88 2.21
C ARG A 69 -2.95 3.53 1.56
N VAL A 70 -1.73 3.02 1.49
CA VAL A 70 -1.47 1.63 1.18
C VAL A 70 -1.20 0.92 2.50
N LEU A 71 -1.96 -0.12 2.76
CA LEU A 71 -1.82 -0.96 3.95
C LEU A 71 -1.30 -2.32 3.51
N ILE A 72 -0.15 -2.70 4.01
CA ILE A 72 0.46 -4.00 3.72
C ILE A 72 0.49 -4.77 5.02
N GLN A 73 -0.37 -5.78 5.12
CA GLN A 73 -0.42 -6.68 6.26
C GLN A 73 0.50 -7.87 5.96
N ILE A 74 1.52 -8.06 6.78
CA ILE A 74 2.47 -9.16 6.63
C ILE A 74 2.28 -10.13 7.79
N PHE A 75 2.04 -11.39 7.44
CA PHE A 75 1.74 -12.45 8.40
C PHE A 75 2.85 -13.49 8.40
N ASP A 76 3.24 -13.94 9.57
CA ASP A 76 4.12 -15.08 9.76
C ASP A 76 3.55 -15.95 10.89
N GLN A 77 4.03 -17.17 11.02
CA GLN A 77 3.55 -18.07 12.05
C GLN A 77 3.92 -17.58 13.44
N VAL A 78 3.03 -17.83 14.40
CA VAL A 78 3.29 -17.60 15.82
C VAL A 78 4.50 -18.45 16.24
N ASP A 79 5.31 -17.92 17.14
CA ASP A 79 6.52 -18.54 17.68
C ASP A 79 7.70 -18.66 16.70
N ASN A 80 7.62 -18.05 15.53
CA ASN A 80 8.73 -18.02 14.57
C ASN A 80 9.68 -16.83 14.78
N GLY A 81 9.44 -16.02 15.81
CA GLY A 81 10.22 -14.80 16.07
C GLY A 81 9.86 -13.65 15.14
N LEU A 82 10.61 -12.58 15.26
CA LEU A 82 10.30 -11.32 14.52
C LEU A 82 11.29 -11.01 13.41
N GLN A 83 12.40 -11.73 13.31
CA GLN A 83 13.46 -11.36 12.38
C GLN A 83 13.00 -11.37 10.92
N ASP A 84 12.29 -12.42 10.50
CA ASP A 84 11.80 -12.54 9.13
C ASP A 84 10.74 -11.48 8.83
N LEU A 85 9.85 -11.23 9.79
CA LEU A 85 8.83 -10.19 9.65
C LEU A 85 9.46 -8.81 9.55
N ASP A 86 10.48 -8.52 10.34
CA ASP A 86 11.18 -7.23 10.30
C ASP A 86 11.84 -7.00 8.95
N VAL A 87 12.51 -8.01 8.41
CA VAL A 87 13.13 -7.93 7.08
C VAL A 87 12.10 -7.66 6.00
N LEU A 88 10.98 -8.38 6.03
CA LEU A 88 9.90 -8.21 5.06
C LEU A 88 9.23 -6.84 5.20
N ALA A 89 9.00 -6.38 6.42
CA ALA A 89 8.39 -5.08 6.67
C ALA A 89 9.26 -3.93 6.17
N VAL A 90 10.56 -3.98 6.43
CA VAL A 90 11.51 -2.96 5.97
C VAL A 90 11.56 -2.94 4.44
N ALA A 91 11.60 -4.12 3.80
CA ALA A 91 11.60 -4.22 2.34
C ALA A 91 10.29 -3.67 1.74
N ALA A 92 9.15 -4.00 2.34
CA ALA A 92 7.85 -3.51 1.89
C ALA A 92 7.75 -1.99 2.04
N ARG A 93 8.21 -1.43 3.15
CA ARG A 93 8.24 0.02 3.36
C ARG A 93 9.09 0.72 2.30
N ALA A 94 10.23 0.16 1.97
CA ALA A 94 11.15 0.73 0.99
C ALA A 94 10.55 0.83 -0.42
N ILE A 95 9.56 0.01 -0.75
CA ILE A 95 8.89 0.06 -2.06
C ILE A 95 8.19 1.41 -2.26
N PHE A 96 7.61 1.96 -1.20
CA PHE A 96 6.78 3.16 -1.29
C PHE A 96 7.38 4.39 -0.64
N GLU A 97 8.11 4.24 0.46
CA GLU A 97 8.59 5.36 1.25
C GLU A 97 9.44 6.33 0.41
N GLY A 98 9.05 7.60 0.39
CA GLY A 98 9.79 8.66 -0.29
C GLY A 98 9.81 8.55 -1.81
N THR A 99 8.91 7.78 -2.41
CA THR A 99 8.89 7.54 -3.86
C THR A 99 7.82 8.36 -4.56
N THR A 100 8.06 8.64 -5.84
CA THR A 100 7.05 9.22 -6.74
C THR A 100 7.07 8.44 -8.03
N PHE A 101 5.92 7.92 -8.43
CA PHE A 101 5.76 7.15 -9.67
C PHE A 101 4.34 7.31 -10.19
N ALA A 102 4.17 7.27 -11.51
CA ALA A 102 2.87 7.36 -12.19
C ALA A 102 2.02 8.58 -11.72
N GLY A 103 2.69 9.66 -11.29
CA GLY A 103 2.02 10.85 -10.77
C GLY A 103 1.56 10.75 -9.31
N ILE A 104 1.90 9.67 -8.63
CA ILE A 104 1.53 9.43 -7.23
C ILE A 104 2.74 9.66 -6.35
N SER A 105 2.59 10.48 -5.30
CA SER A 105 3.67 10.80 -4.37
C SER A 105 3.45 10.12 -3.02
N PHE A 106 4.48 9.44 -2.53
CA PHE A 106 4.49 8.85 -1.19
C PHE A 106 5.45 9.65 -0.31
N ILE A 107 4.95 10.21 0.77
CA ILE A 107 5.76 11.07 1.65
C ILE A 107 6.40 10.25 2.74
N GLY A 108 5.65 9.36 3.36
CA GLY A 108 6.16 8.56 4.47
C GLY A 108 5.50 7.21 4.55
N ALA A 109 6.15 6.32 5.29
CA ALA A 109 5.62 4.99 5.56
C ALA A 109 6.04 4.56 6.96
N ASP A 110 5.10 3.98 7.70
CA ASP A 110 5.32 3.52 9.06
C ASP A 110 5.15 2.01 9.15
N ILE A 111 5.93 1.40 10.04
CA ILE A 111 5.77 0.00 10.40
C ILE A 111 5.09 -0.06 11.76
N ARG A 112 4.00 -0.79 11.85
CA ARG A 112 3.24 -0.98 13.09
C ARG A 112 3.21 -2.45 13.46
N GLU A 113 3.51 -2.74 14.70
CA GLU A 113 3.47 -4.10 15.20
C GLU A 113 2.07 -4.39 15.74
N SER A 114 1.31 -5.20 15.02
CA SER A 114 -0.09 -5.49 15.37
C SER A 114 -0.24 -6.67 16.31
N GLY A 115 0.79 -7.53 16.41
CA GLY A 115 0.80 -8.65 17.32
C GLY A 115 0.13 -9.90 16.77
N GLN A 116 -0.22 -10.82 17.68
CA GLN A 116 -0.78 -12.12 17.35
C GLN A 116 -2.26 -12.00 16.98
N ASP A 117 -2.63 -12.67 15.88
CA ASP A 117 -4.01 -12.80 15.42
C ASP A 117 -4.25 -14.28 15.04
N GLY A 118 -4.83 -15.05 15.96
CA GLY A 118 -5.01 -16.47 15.78
C GLY A 118 -3.69 -17.22 15.66
N GLU A 119 -3.50 -17.91 14.55
CA GLU A 119 -2.29 -18.68 14.26
C GLU A 119 -1.16 -17.81 13.69
N TRP A 120 -1.43 -16.54 13.43
CA TRP A 120 -0.52 -15.63 12.73
C TRP A 120 -0.06 -14.49 13.62
N TYR A 121 1.17 -14.08 13.44
CA TYR A 121 1.69 -12.83 13.97
C TYR A 121 1.73 -11.80 12.85
N GLN A 122 1.26 -10.60 13.10
CA GLN A 122 1.04 -9.61 12.06
C GLN A 122 1.87 -8.35 12.29
N VAL A 123 2.45 -7.85 11.20
CA VAL A 123 3.06 -6.52 11.13
C VAL A 123 2.38 -5.76 9.99
N LEU A 124 2.11 -4.49 10.21
CA LEU A 124 1.44 -3.62 9.23
C LEU A 124 2.40 -2.55 8.74
N VAL A 125 2.52 -2.42 7.43
CA VAL A 125 3.18 -1.27 6.79
C VAL A 125 2.11 -0.33 6.27
N ASP A 126 2.20 0.94 6.65
CA ASP A 126 1.20 1.97 6.36
C ASP A 126 1.89 3.11 5.62
N ALA A 127 1.63 3.26 4.33
CA ALA A 127 2.23 4.27 3.48
C ALA A 127 1.16 5.25 2.99
N SER A 128 1.37 6.54 3.24
CA SER A 128 0.45 7.59 2.83
C SER A 128 0.83 8.13 1.46
N PHE A 129 -0.15 8.36 0.61
CA PHE A 129 0.07 8.88 -0.74
C PHE A 129 -0.90 10.01 -1.08
N ASP A 130 -0.50 10.79 -2.08
CA ASP A 130 -1.39 11.74 -2.72
C ASP A 130 -1.12 11.82 -4.22
N TYR A 131 -2.09 12.33 -4.95
CA TYR A 131 -1.98 12.61 -6.38
C TYR A 131 -3.03 13.64 -6.77
N GLN A 132 -2.90 14.18 -7.97
CA GLN A 132 -3.87 15.14 -8.50
C GLN A 132 -4.64 14.54 -9.66
N GLU A 133 -5.93 14.80 -9.66
CA GLU A 133 -6.83 14.49 -10.76
C GLU A 133 -7.33 15.81 -11.33
N THR A 134 -7.28 15.93 -12.65
CA THR A 134 -7.77 17.14 -13.35
C THR A 134 -9.10 16.82 -14.04
N LYS A 135 -10.11 17.58 -13.73
CA LYS A 135 -11.42 17.38 -14.38
C LYS A 135 -12.34 18.61 -14.33
#